data_8c58f7635b8c6f8f4ec4d0a804e80ab2
#
_entry.id   8c58f7635b8c6f8f4ec4d0a804e80ab2
#
_cell.length_a   1.000
_cell.length_b   1.000
_cell.length_c   1.000
_cell.angle_alpha   90.00
_cell.angle_beta   90.00
_cell.angle_gamma   90.00
#
_symmetry.space_group_name_H-M   'P 1'
#
loop_
_entity.id
_entity.type
_entity.pdbx_description
1 polymer ?
#
loop_
_entity_poly.entity_id
_entity_poly.type
_entity_poly.pdbx_seq_one_letter_code
_entity_poly.pdbx_strand_id
1 'polypeptide(L)'
;MTDTAQAPSGMWLPASLQALMRMACLLLALLVSPLSSAVAQAQAAATLPAEVAQALPQAEPLGQTRLRVWGFQIYDARLWVAPGFRAQRFDQHGAALELTYLRAFAAADIAARSITEMRRSADISPAQAAQWQKEMQRVFPDIKPSDRLLGLHKPGVGASFWFNGKPVGEIADPAFARLFFGIWLSPQTSEPAMRAALLVGAAQ
;
A
#
# COMPACT_ATOMS: atom_id res chain seq x y z
N MET A 1 69.12 -42.43 12.98
CA MET A 1 69.08 -41.44 14.07
C MET A 1 67.67 -40.97 14.20
N THR A 2 67.02 -41.51 15.16
CA THR A 2 65.62 -41.36 15.55
C THR A 2 65.52 -40.16 16.46
N ASP A 3 64.61 -39.25 16.21
CA ASP A 3 64.19 -38.34 17.24
C ASP A 3 62.67 -38.27 17.29
N THR A 4 62.13 -38.75 18.39
CA THR A 4 60.73 -38.96 18.70
C THR A 4 60.30 -37.79 19.55
N ALA A 5 59.58 -36.81 19.00
CA ALA A 5 59.04 -35.71 19.75
C ALA A 5 57.67 -36.12 20.40
N GLN A 6 57.67 -36.14 21.70
CA GLN A 6 56.58 -36.50 22.60
C GLN A 6 55.55 -35.37 22.73
N ALA A 7 54.29 -35.69 22.55
CA ALA A 7 53.18 -34.77 22.73
C ALA A 7 52.88 -34.49 24.20
N PRO A 8 52.48 -33.26 24.59
CA PRO A 8 52.13 -32.93 25.97
C PRO A 8 50.74 -33.44 26.35
N SER A 9 50.69 -33.98 27.57
CA SER A 9 49.57 -34.56 28.26
C SER A 9 48.40 -33.60 28.42
N GLY A 10 47.23 -34.03 28.01
CA GLY A 10 45.97 -33.31 28.19
C GLY A 10 45.61 -33.16 29.68
N MET A 11 45.34 -31.94 30.06
CA MET A 11 44.90 -31.58 31.42
C MET A 11 43.41 -31.90 31.54
N TRP A 12 43.09 -32.97 32.28
CA TRP A 12 41.72 -33.37 32.58
C TRP A 12 41.14 -32.50 33.68
N LEU A 13 40.13 -31.72 33.37
CA LEU A 13 39.37 -30.98 34.39
C LEU A 13 38.45 -31.93 35.17
N PRO A 14 38.31 -31.77 36.50
CA PRO A 14 37.48 -32.64 37.32
C PRO A 14 36.00 -32.54 36.95
N ALA A 15 35.31 -33.69 37.03
CA ALA A 15 33.90 -33.85 36.60
C ALA A 15 32.91 -32.88 37.26
N SER A 16 33.24 -32.32 38.39
CA SER A 16 32.46 -31.34 39.14
C SER A 16 32.42 -29.95 38.43
N LEU A 17 33.48 -29.57 37.69
CA LEU A 17 33.52 -28.32 36.95
C LEU A 17 32.73 -28.39 35.62
N GLN A 18 32.68 -29.58 35.02
CA GLN A 18 31.89 -29.80 33.79
C GLN A 18 30.40 -29.80 34.06
N ALA A 19 29.95 -30.25 35.26
CA ALA A 19 28.54 -30.22 35.66
C ALA A 19 28.03 -28.79 35.89
N LEU A 20 28.86 -27.93 36.50
CA LEU A 20 28.54 -26.50 36.74
C LEU A 20 28.44 -25.71 35.41
N MET A 21 29.32 -25.96 34.44
CA MET A 21 29.26 -25.30 33.13
C MET A 21 28.06 -25.72 32.31
N ARG A 22 27.60 -26.97 32.43
CA ARG A 22 26.39 -27.44 31.73
C ARG A 22 25.08 -26.88 32.32
N MET A 23 25.01 -26.67 33.63
CA MET A 23 23.86 -26.02 34.28
C MET A 23 23.78 -24.53 33.99
N ALA A 24 24.92 -23.83 33.86
CA ALA A 24 24.93 -22.40 33.50
C ALA A 24 24.47 -22.16 32.07
N CYS A 25 24.78 -23.06 31.12
CA CYS A 25 24.29 -22.94 29.71
C CYS A 25 22.78 -23.23 29.57
N LEU A 26 22.20 -24.08 30.43
CA LEU A 26 20.77 -24.39 30.39
C LEU A 26 19.89 -23.29 30.99
N LEU A 27 20.40 -22.51 31.94
CA LEU A 27 19.68 -21.39 32.53
C LEU A 27 19.75 -20.10 31.69
N LEU A 28 20.74 -19.97 30.80
CA LEU A 28 20.84 -18.80 29.89
C LEU A 28 19.96 -18.94 28.65
N ALA A 29 19.51 -20.17 28.29
CA ALA A 29 18.66 -20.43 27.16
C ALA A 29 17.16 -20.10 27.40
N LEU A 30 16.74 -19.87 28.65
CA LEU A 30 15.34 -19.61 29.02
C LEU A 30 15.00 -18.12 29.13
N LEU A 31 15.95 -17.19 28.90
CA LEU A 31 15.75 -15.74 28.96
C LEU A 31 15.74 -15.05 27.61
N VAL A 32 15.79 -15.78 26.48
CA VAL A 32 15.50 -15.24 25.15
C VAL A 32 14.00 -15.32 24.94
N SER A 33 13.27 -14.49 25.66
CA SER A 33 11.85 -14.27 25.47
C SER A 33 11.58 -13.69 24.09
N PRO A 34 10.44 -14.02 23.44
CA PRO A 34 10.11 -13.61 22.08
C PRO A 34 9.70 -12.12 22.05
N LEU A 35 10.67 -11.21 22.07
CA LEU A 35 10.44 -9.80 21.77
C LEU A 35 10.22 -9.56 20.26
N SER A 36 10.39 -10.59 19.44
CA SER A 36 10.29 -10.45 17.98
C SER A 36 8.87 -10.47 17.44
N SER A 37 7.87 -10.86 18.22
CA SER A 37 6.48 -10.96 17.74
C SER A 37 5.67 -9.67 17.86
N ALA A 38 6.13 -8.70 18.64
CA ALA A 38 5.38 -7.45 18.88
C ALA A 38 5.60 -6.40 17.80
N VAL A 39 6.67 -6.49 17.00
CA VAL A 39 6.96 -5.50 15.95
C VAL A 39 6.16 -5.77 14.67
N ALA A 40 5.73 -6.99 14.42
CA ALA A 40 4.94 -7.35 13.23
C ALA A 40 3.45 -6.95 13.35
N GLN A 41 2.93 -6.72 14.55
CA GLN A 41 1.52 -6.35 14.79
C GLN A 41 1.26 -4.85 14.91
N ALA A 42 2.30 -4.03 14.92
CA ALA A 42 2.17 -2.57 14.93
C ALA A 42 2.03 -1.95 13.53
N GLN A 43 1.81 -2.74 12.49
CA GLN A 43 1.16 -2.27 11.26
C GLN A 43 -0.31 -2.06 11.62
N ALA A 44 -0.54 -0.99 12.40
CA ALA A 44 -1.81 -0.62 12.97
C ALA A 44 -2.93 -0.89 11.95
N ALA A 45 -3.92 -1.67 12.37
CA ALA A 45 -5.14 -1.82 11.62
C ALA A 45 -5.58 -0.41 11.20
N ALA A 46 -5.36 -0.07 9.93
CA ALA A 46 -5.69 1.25 9.42
C ALA A 46 -7.18 1.40 9.64
N THR A 47 -7.55 2.29 10.55
CA THR A 47 -8.95 2.55 10.85
C THR A 47 -9.66 2.85 9.55
N LEU A 48 -10.69 2.08 9.23
CA LEU A 48 -11.49 2.28 8.02
C LEU A 48 -12.09 3.69 8.07
N PRO A 49 -11.81 4.55 7.07
CA PRO A 49 -12.41 5.89 7.04
C PRO A 49 -13.94 5.81 7.11
N ALA A 50 -14.56 6.72 7.84
CA ALA A 50 -16.01 6.69 8.05
C ALA A 50 -16.80 6.74 6.74
N GLU A 51 -16.31 7.52 5.76
CA GLU A 51 -16.88 7.61 4.43
C GLU A 51 -16.75 6.29 3.64
N VAL A 52 -15.68 5.52 3.86
CA VAL A 52 -15.53 4.19 3.25
C VAL A 52 -16.46 3.20 3.93
N ALA A 53 -16.53 3.18 5.27
CA ALA A 53 -17.43 2.32 6.02
C ALA A 53 -18.90 2.50 5.62
N GLN A 54 -19.29 3.75 5.35
CA GLN A 54 -20.64 4.09 4.91
C GLN A 54 -20.92 3.68 3.45
N ALA A 55 -19.96 3.94 2.55
CA ALA A 55 -20.18 3.80 1.11
C ALA A 55 -19.77 2.43 0.56
N LEU A 56 -18.91 1.70 1.25
CA LEU A 56 -18.45 0.36 0.93
C LEU A 56 -18.49 -0.52 2.20
N PRO A 57 -19.67 -0.96 2.65
CA PRO A 57 -19.81 -1.80 3.83
C PRO A 57 -18.95 -3.06 3.73
N GLN A 58 -18.32 -3.47 4.84
CA GLN A 58 -17.40 -4.62 4.91
C GLN A 58 -16.12 -4.47 4.08
N ALA A 59 -15.74 -3.24 3.72
CA ALA A 59 -14.46 -3.01 3.05
C ALA A 59 -13.30 -3.44 3.95
N GLU A 60 -12.33 -4.13 3.37
CA GLU A 60 -11.11 -4.60 4.03
C GLU A 60 -9.90 -3.83 3.53
N PRO A 61 -8.92 -3.51 4.42
CA PRO A 61 -7.66 -2.94 3.98
C PRO A 61 -6.89 -3.98 3.17
N LEU A 62 -6.40 -3.59 1.99
CA LEU A 62 -5.65 -4.50 1.13
C LEU A 62 -4.15 -4.16 1.11
N GLY A 63 -3.79 -2.93 0.75
CA GLY A 63 -2.39 -2.53 0.67
C GLY A 63 -2.18 -1.03 0.84
N GLN A 64 -0.93 -0.69 1.12
CA GLN A 64 -0.51 0.71 1.24
C GLN A 64 0.91 0.90 0.73
N THR A 65 1.20 2.10 0.22
CA THR A 65 2.52 2.41 -0.32
C THR A 65 2.71 3.92 -0.47
N ARG A 66 3.94 4.34 -0.73
CA ARG A 66 4.28 5.75 -0.96
C ARG A 66 4.79 5.95 -2.39
N LEU A 67 4.19 6.88 -3.12
CA LEU A 67 4.74 7.32 -4.39
C LEU A 67 5.94 8.23 -4.17
N ARG A 68 7.05 7.90 -4.87
CA ARG A 68 8.24 8.73 -4.99
C ARG A 68 8.58 8.94 -6.45
N VAL A 69 8.82 10.20 -6.82
CA VAL A 69 9.22 10.57 -8.19
C VAL A 69 10.53 11.35 -8.08
N TRP A 70 11.60 10.86 -8.69
CA TRP A 70 12.95 11.45 -8.63
C TRP A 70 13.42 11.77 -7.21
N GLY A 71 13.13 10.87 -6.26
CA GLY A 71 13.49 11.05 -4.84
C GLY A 71 12.50 11.89 -4.02
N PHE A 72 11.60 12.63 -4.65
CA PHE A 72 10.57 13.41 -3.96
C PHE A 72 9.39 12.51 -3.54
N GLN A 73 8.97 12.65 -2.28
CA GLN A 73 7.76 11.99 -1.78
C GLN A 73 6.54 12.78 -2.24
N ILE A 74 5.61 12.12 -2.90
CA ILE A 74 4.45 12.76 -3.54
C ILE A 74 3.19 12.58 -2.68
N TYR A 75 2.84 11.32 -2.38
CA TYR A 75 1.72 10.96 -1.51
C TYR A 75 1.88 9.55 -0.94
N ASP A 76 1.18 9.29 0.14
CA ASP A 76 0.88 7.94 0.63
C ASP A 76 -0.44 7.48 0.03
N ALA A 77 -0.47 6.26 -0.51
CA ALA A 77 -1.66 5.64 -1.05
C ALA A 77 -2.08 4.46 -0.18
N ARG A 78 -3.39 4.30 0.03
CA ARG A 78 -3.98 3.18 0.76
C ARG A 78 -5.23 2.70 0.05
N LEU A 79 -5.37 1.37 -0.05
CA LEU A 79 -6.46 0.71 -0.76
C LEU A 79 -7.32 -0.10 0.21
N TRP A 80 -8.62 0.08 0.14
CA TRP A 80 -9.65 -0.77 0.72
C TRP A 80 -10.49 -1.38 -0.38
N VAL A 81 -10.94 -2.60 -0.20
CA VAL A 81 -11.66 -3.35 -1.24
C VAL A 81 -12.89 -4.03 -0.66
N ALA A 82 -13.90 -4.21 -1.49
CA ALA A 82 -15.04 -5.05 -1.16
C ALA A 82 -14.63 -6.52 -0.99
N PRO A 83 -15.35 -7.31 -0.18
CA PRO A 83 -15.14 -8.75 -0.09
C PRO A 83 -15.13 -9.43 -1.46
N GLY A 84 -14.23 -10.37 -1.66
CA GLY A 84 -14.09 -11.09 -2.93
C GLY A 84 -13.39 -10.31 -4.06
N PHE A 85 -12.75 -9.21 -3.74
CA PHE A 85 -11.97 -8.41 -4.71
C PHE A 85 -10.93 -9.27 -5.44
N ARG A 86 -10.83 -9.06 -6.76
CA ARG A 86 -9.83 -9.71 -7.62
C ARG A 86 -9.02 -8.65 -8.38
N ALA A 87 -7.69 -8.73 -8.25
CA ALA A 87 -6.78 -7.76 -8.84
C ALA A 87 -6.89 -7.65 -10.37
N GLN A 88 -7.16 -8.79 -11.05
CA GLN A 88 -7.30 -8.84 -12.51
C GLN A 88 -8.63 -8.28 -13.02
N ARG A 89 -9.61 -8.15 -12.14
CA ARG A 89 -10.97 -7.62 -12.43
C ARG A 89 -11.34 -6.50 -11.49
N PHE A 90 -10.35 -5.66 -11.13
CA PHE A 90 -10.55 -4.54 -10.20
C PHE A 90 -11.71 -3.63 -10.60
N ASP A 91 -11.98 -3.51 -11.90
CA ASP A 91 -13.05 -2.72 -12.48
C ASP A 91 -14.48 -3.30 -12.26
N GLN A 92 -14.57 -4.54 -11.79
CA GLN A 92 -15.83 -5.21 -11.45
C GLN A 92 -16.13 -5.22 -9.95
N HIS A 93 -15.21 -4.69 -9.12
CA HIS A 93 -15.33 -4.70 -7.67
C HIS A 93 -15.31 -3.29 -7.10
N GLY A 94 -16.06 -3.08 -6.02
CA GLY A 94 -15.96 -1.85 -5.23
C GLY A 94 -14.58 -1.72 -4.59
N ALA A 95 -13.99 -0.54 -4.70
CA ALA A 95 -12.70 -0.24 -4.11
C ALA A 95 -12.62 1.24 -3.72
N ALA A 96 -12.00 1.54 -2.59
CA ALA A 96 -11.71 2.89 -2.14
C ALA A 96 -10.19 3.10 -2.11
N LEU A 97 -9.71 4.12 -2.81
CA LEU A 97 -8.31 4.54 -2.85
C LEU A 97 -8.19 5.91 -2.19
N GLU A 98 -7.38 5.97 -1.16
CA GLU A 98 -7.04 7.19 -0.44
C GLU A 98 -5.62 7.62 -0.79
N LEU A 99 -5.45 8.92 -1.06
CA LEU A 99 -4.16 9.55 -1.26
C LEU A 99 -3.99 10.63 -0.19
N THR A 100 -2.99 10.48 0.69
CA THR A 100 -2.56 11.52 1.61
C THR A 100 -1.36 12.23 1.00
N TYR A 101 -1.54 13.47 0.59
CA TYR A 101 -0.54 14.21 -0.16
C TYR A 101 0.57 14.75 0.75
N LEU A 102 1.80 14.71 0.25
CA LEU A 102 3.00 15.20 0.94
C LEU A 102 3.51 16.49 0.31
N ARG A 103 2.88 16.94 -0.79
CA ARG A 103 3.20 18.17 -1.53
C ARG A 103 1.92 18.84 -2.02
N ALA A 104 2.01 20.12 -2.32
CA ALA A 104 0.91 20.89 -2.92
C ALA A 104 0.80 20.60 -4.42
N PHE A 105 -0.45 20.53 -4.92
CA PHE A 105 -0.78 20.40 -6.35
C PHE A 105 -2.03 21.21 -6.66
N ALA A 106 -2.05 21.85 -7.82
CA ALA A 106 -3.28 22.44 -8.33
C ALA A 106 -4.22 21.37 -8.86
N ALA A 107 -5.52 21.54 -8.69
CA ALA A 107 -6.55 20.63 -9.23
C ALA A 107 -6.40 20.41 -10.74
N ALA A 108 -6.04 21.46 -11.47
CA ALA A 108 -5.81 21.38 -12.92
C ALA A 108 -4.65 20.44 -13.28
N ASP A 109 -3.55 20.45 -12.50
CA ASP A 109 -2.39 19.59 -12.73
C ASP A 109 -2.71 18.13 -12.41
N ILE A 110 -3.46 17.89 -11.34
CA ILE A 110 -3.95 16.55 -10.98
C ILE A 110 -4.81 16.00 -12.11
N ALA A 111 -5.77 16.79 -12.60
CA ALA A 111 -6.65 16.39 -13.69
C ALA A 111 -5.88 16.10 -15.00
N ALA A 112 -4.97 16.98 -15.39
CA ALA A 112 -4.15 16.80 -16.58
C ALA A 112 -3.26 15.56 -16.48
N ARG A 113 -2.61 15.34 -15.34
CA ARG A 113 -1.79 14.15 -15.11
C ARG A 113 -2.64 12.88 -15.13
N SER A 114 -3.84 12.90 -14.53
CA SER A 114 -4.76 11.76 -14.55
C SER A 114 -5.12 11.35 -15.97
N ILE A 115 -5.45 12.30 -16.86
CA ILE A 115 -5.71 11.99 -18.28
C ILE A 115 -4.49 11.36 -18.96
N THR A 116 -3.29 11.87 -18.68
CA THR A 116 -2.04 11.30 -19.22
C THR A 116 -1.87 9.84 -18.81
N GLU A 117 -2.10 9.52 -17.54
CA GLU A 117 -1.97 8.15 -17.04
C GLU A 117 -3.10 7.23 -17.55
N MET A 118 -4.34 7.72 -17.61
CA MET A 118 -5.49 6.95 -18.13
C MET A 118 -5.27 6.51 -19.59
N ARG A 119 -4.59 7.33 -20.40
CA ARG A 119 -4.26 7.02 -21.80
C ARG A 119 -3.29 5.85 -21.97
N ARG A 120 -2.64 5.41 -20.89
CA ARG A 120 -1.80 4.20 -20.92
C ARG A 120 -2.63 2.92 -21.05
N SER A 121 -3.88 2.97 -20.62
CA SER A 121 -4.79 1.82 -20.58
C SER A 121 -5.84 1.82 -21.69
N ALA A 122 -6.05 2.94 -22.38
CA ALA A 122 -7.01 3.04 -23.49
C ALA A 122 -6.76 4.27 -24.35
N ASP A 123 -7.18 4.20 -25.59
CA ASP A 123 -7.31 5.38 -26.45
C ASP A 123 -8.48 6.25 -25.97
N ILE A 124 -8.17 7.50 -25.64
CA ILE A 124 -9.14 8.49 -25.17
C ILE A 124 -9.16 9.62 -26.20
N SER A 125 -10.32 9.85 -26.82
CA SER A 125 -10.47 10.92 -27.80
C SER A 125 -10.19 12.29 -27.15
N PRO A 126 -9.77 13.30 -27.92
CA PRO A 126 -9.58 14.66 -27.40
C PRO A 126 -10.81 15.23 -26.70
N ALA A 127 -12.00 15.00 -27.27
CA ALA A 127 -13.26 15.45 -26.69
C ALA A 127 -13.56 14.79 -25.35
N GLN A 128 -13.39 13.47 -25.25
CA GLN A 128 -13.59 12.72 -24.00
C GLN A 128 -12.58 13.14 -22.94
N ALA A 129 -11.30 13.33 -23.31
CA ALA A 129 -10.27 13.79 -22.39
C ALA A 129 -10.60 15.17 -21.82
N ALA A 130 -11.04 16.12 -22.67
CA ALA A 130 -11.42 17.44 -22.25
C ALA A 130 -12.64 17.43 -21.31
N GLN A 131 -13.63 16.59 -21.58
CA GLN A 131 -14.79 16.40 -20.71
C GLN A 131 -14.38 15.88 -19.35
N TRP A 132 -13.63 14.77 -19.27
CA TRP A 132 -13.18 14.19 -18.01
C TRP A 132 -12.25 15.11 -17.23
N GLN A 133 -11.37 15.85 -17.91
CA GLN A 133 -10.53 16.85 -17.27
C GLN A 133 -11.36 17.94 -16.61
N LYS A 134 -12.39 18.46 -17.29
CA LYS A 134 -13.33 19.44 -16.75
C LYS A 134 -14.10 18.88 -15.53
N GLU A 135 -14.58 17.64 -15.60
CA GLU A 135 -15.27 16.98 -14.48
C GLU A 135 -14.35 16.83 -13.26
N MET A 136 -13.09 16.40 -13.47
CA MET A 136 -12.11 16.31 -12.38
C MET A 136 -11.81 17.67 -11.76
N GLN A 137 -11.65 18.75 -12.57
CA GLN A 137 -11.43 20.11 -12.08
C GLN A 137 -12.64 20.67 -11.30
N ARG A 138 -13.85 20.22 -11.63
CA ARG A 138 -15.06 20.57 -10.86
C ARG A 138 -15.10 19.91 -9.49
N VAL A 139 -14.56 18.68 -9.40
CA VAL A 139 -14.64 17.82 -8.22
C VAL A 139 -13.43 18.00 -7.30
N PHE A 140 -12.21 18.08 -7.86
CA PHE A 140 -10.99 18.11 -7.06
C PHE A 140 -10.66 19.55 -6.63
N PRO A 141 -10.39 19.76 -5.33
CA PRO A 141 -9.82 21.04 -4.86
C PRO A 141 -8.30 21.09 -5.13
N ASP A 142 -7.72 22.26 -4.97
CA ASP A 142 -6.28 22.39 -4.83
C ASP A 142 -5.81 21.69 -3.55
N ILE A 143 -4.70 21.00 -3.64
CA ILE A 143 -4.15 20.14 -2.59
C ILE A 143 -2.99 20.83 -1.89
N LYS A 144 -2.92 20.68 -0.57
CA LYS A 144 -1.79 21.05 0.28
C LYS A 144 -1.16 19.81 0.92
N PRO A 145 0.07 19.91 1.46
CA PRO A 145 0.63 18.82 2.26
C PRO A 145 -0.30 18.41 3.40
N SER A 146 -0.45 17.12 3.62
CA SER A 146 -1.34 16.46 4.58
C SER A 146 -2.83 16.42 4.18
N ASP A 147 -3.22 17.03 3.06
CA ASP A 147 -4.57 16.85 2.54
C ASP A 147 -4.80 15.42 2.05
N ARG A 148 -6.03 14.95 2.23
CA ARG A 148 -6.47 13.61 1.91
C ARG A 148 -7.57 13.64 0.85
N LEU A 149 -7.32 13.03 -0.29
CA LEU A 149 -8.30 12.80 -1.34
C LEU A 149 -8.62 11.31 -1.39
N LEU A 150 -9.90 10.97 -1.23
CA LEU A 150 -10.40 9.60 -1.33
C LEU A 150 -11.31 9.48 -2.54
N GLY A 151 -11.05 8.47 -3.36
CA GLY A 151 -11.92 8.05 -4.46
C GLY A 151 -12.54 6.69 -4.18
N LEU A 152 -13.84 6.56 -4.40
CA LEU A 152 -14.58 5.30 -4.33
C LEU A 152 -14.99 4.87 -5.74
N HIS A 153 -14.50 3.73 -6.18
CA HIS A 153 -14.91 3.06 -7.41
C HIS A 153 -16.24 2.34 -7.21
N LYS A 154 -17.23 2.68 -8.00
CA LYS A 154 -18.55 2.05 -8.04
C LYS A 154 -18.71 1.36 -9.40
N PRO A 155 -18.52 0.03 -9.50
CA PRO A 155 -18.60 -0.70 -10.74
C PRO A 155 -19.92 -0.44 -11.47
N GLY A 156 -19.84 -0.17 -12.79
CA GLY A 156 -21.01 0.11 -13.61
C GLY A 156 -21.69 1.47 -13.38
N VAL A 157 -21.21 2.26 -12.41
CA VAL A 157 -21.80 3.56 -12.04
C VAL A 157 -20.84 4.72 -12.30
N GLY A 158 -19.64 4.67 -11.73
CA GLY A 158 -18.68 5.76 -11.79
C GLY A 158 -17.80 5.84 -10.55
N ALA A 159 -17.43 7.06 -10.15
CA ALA A 159 -16.60 7.34 -9.00
C ALA A 159 -17.18 8.45 -8.12
N SER A 160 -17.10 8.30 -6.80
CA SER A 160 -17.42 9.36 -5.83
C SER A 160 -16.16 9.77 -5.09
N PHE A 161 -16.07 11.03 -4.67
CA PHE A 161 -14.85 11.61 -4.09
C PHE A 161 -15.12 12.36 -2.79
N TRP A 162 -14.15 12.25 -1.86
CA TRP A 162 -14.11 12.98 -0.59
C TRP A 162 -12.77 13.67 -0.43
N PHE A 163 -12.82 14.88 0.09
CA PHE A 163 -11.65 15.67 0.44
C PHE A 163 -11.65 15.94 1.94
N ASN A 164 -10.62 15.48 2.65
CA ASN A 164 -10.51 15.57 4.10
C ASN A 164 -11.78 15.07 4.83
N GLY A 165 -12.35 13.95 4.34
CA GLY A 165 -13.55 13.33 4.89
C GLY A 165 -14.88 13.97 4.48
N LYS A 166 -14.88 15.06 3.69
CA LYS A 166 -16.08 15.72 3.20
C LYS A 166 -16.35 15.34 1.74
N PRO A 167 -17.59 14.99 1.36
CA PRO A 167 -17.91 14.70 -0.04
C PRO A 167 -17.70 15.95 -0.90
N VAL A 168 -17.02 15.81 -2.03
CA VAL A 168 -16.73 16.91 -2.96
C VAL A 168 -17.40 16.70 -4.32
N GLY A 169 -17.91 15.52 -4.61
CA GLY A 169 -18.69 15.24 -5.80
C GLY A 169 -18.49 13.83 -6.34
N GLU A 170 -19.09 13.61 -7.50
CA GLU A 170 -18.99 12.35 -8.23
C GLU A 170 -18.85 12.59 -9.73
N ILE A 171 -18.31 11.60 -10.43
CA ILE A 171 -18.26 11.50 -11.88
C ILE A 171 -18.98 10.20 -12.25
N ALA A 172 -20.22 10.34 -12.72
CA ALA A 172 -21.12 9.23 -13.04
C ALA A 172 -20.82 8.68 -14.44
N ASP A 173 -19.62 8.17 -14.64
CA ASP A 173 -19.14 7.59 -15.87
C ASP A 173 -18.32 6.33 -15.57
N PRO A 174 -18.84 5.12 -15.88
CA PRO A 174 -18.12 3.87 -15.60
C PRO A 174 -16.80 3.74 -16.36
N ALA A 175 -16.70 4.31 -17.58
CA ALA A 175 -15.47 4.27 -18.36
C ALA A 175 -14.41 5.15 -17.74
N PHE A 176 -14.79 6.36 -17.29
CA PHE A 176 -13.94 7.21 -16.47
C PHE A 176 -13.40 6.46 -15.24
N ALA A 177 -14.32 5.92 -14.43
CA ALA A 177 -13.95 5.27 -13.17
C ALA A 177 -12.97 4.10 -13.39
N ARG A 178 -13.25 3.23 -14.37
CA ARG A 178 -12.34 2.12 -14.72
C ARG A 178 -10.94 2.62 -15.08
N LEU A 179 -10.83 3.64 -15.91
CA LEU A 179 -9.54 4.17 -16.33
C LEU A 179 -8.84 4.96 -15.24
N PHE A 180 -9.59 5.74 -14.46
CA PHE A 180 -9.05 6.53 -13.35
C PHE A 180 -8.45 5.63 -12.25
N PHE A 181 -9.19 4.62 -11.76
CA PHE A 181 -8.63 3.66 -10.80
C PHE A 181 -7.57 2.77 -11.43
N GLY A 182 -7.63 2.55 -12.75
CA GLY A 182 -6.59 1.89 -13.53
C GLY A 182 -5.22 2.55 -13.46
N ILE A 183 -5.13 3.85 -13.14
CA ILE A 183 -3.85 4.54 -12.91
C ILE A 183 -3.00 3.79 -11.88
N TRP A 184 -3.61 3.23 -10.85
CA TRP A 184 -2.93 2.48 -9.78
C TRP A 184 -3.09 0.96 -9.88
N LEU A 185 -4.23 0.48 -10.42
CA LEU A 185 -4.62 -0.93 -10.31
C LEU A 185 -4.44 -1.72 -11.62
N SER A 186 -4.35 -1.03 -12.76
CA SER A 186 -4.16 -1.68 -14.08
C SER A 186 -2.74 -2.23 -14.24
N PRO A 187 -2.55 -3.35 -14.96
CA PRO A 187 -1.24 -3.80 -15.39
C PRO A 187 -0.46 -2.78 -16.24
N GLN A 188 -1.15 -1.82 -16.89
CA GLN A 188 -0.57 -0.77 -17.72
C GLN A 188 -0.12 0.48 -16.94
N THR A 189 -0.21 0.46 -15.61
CA THR A 189 0.26 1.58 -14.76
C THR A 189 1.71 1.96 -15.04
N SER A 190 2.05 3.24 -14.92
CA SER A 190 3.43 3.72 -14.94
C SER A 190 4.22 3.32 -13.68
N GLU A 191 3.53 2.87 -12.61
CA GLU A 191 4.09 2.59 -11.29
C GLU A 191 3.86 1.12 -10.88
N PRO A 192 4.49 0.12 -11.56
CA PRO A 192 4.22 -1.29 -11.30
C PRO A 192 4.60 -1.74 -9.88
N ALA A 193 5.62 -1.14 -9.27
CA ALA A 193 6.00 -1.42 -7.88
C ALA A 193 4.93 -0.93 -6.90
N MET A 194 4.34 0.25 -7.17
CA MET A 194 3.22 0.78 -6.39
C MET A 194 1.99 -0.11 -6.51
N ARG A 195 1.64 -0.54 -7.72
CA ARG A 195 0.56 -1.49 -7.96
C ARG A 195 0.76 -2.78 -7.17
N ALA A 196 1.94 -3.38 -7.23
CA ALA A 196 2.25 -4.60 -6.51
C ALA A 196 2.05 -4.45 -4.98
N ALA A 197 2.48 -3.31 -4.42
CA ALA A 197 2.32 -3.02 -2.99
C ALA A 197 0.86 -2.75 -2.59
N LEU A 198 0.06 -2.11 -3.45
CA LEU A 198 -1.37 -1.88 -3.20
C LEU A 198 -2.21 -3.16 -3.30
N LEU A 199 -1.80 -4.11 -4.15
CA LEU A 199 -2.51 -5.36 -4.40
C LEU A 199 -1.92 -6.55 -3.65
N VAL A 200 -1.07 -6.32 -2.64
CA VAL A 200 -0.50 -7.39 -1.82
C VAL A 200 -1.61 -8.16 -1.10
N GLY A 201 -1.66 -9.49 -1.31
CA GLY A 201 -2.71 -10.34 -0.74
C GLY A 201 -4.02 -10.39 -1.52
N ALA A 202 -4.19 -9.64 -2.60
CA ALA A 202 -5.35 -9.77 -3.47
C ALA A 202 -5.37 -11.12 -4.18
N ALA A 203 -6.57 -11.72 -4.30
CA ALA A 203 -6.76 -12.88 -5.17
C ALA A 203 -6.48 -12.48 -6.64
N GLN A 204 -5.83 -13.39 -7.36
CA GLN A 204 -5.51 -13.23 -8.77
C GLN A 204 -6.74 -13.51 -9.66
#